data_86d5ef564e5015c511b6709025f626b7
#
_entry.id   86d5ef564e5015c511b6709025f626b7
#
_cell.length_a   1.000
_cell.length_b   1.000
_cell.length_c   1.000
_cell.angle_alpha   90.00
_cell.angle_beta   90.00
_cell.angle_gamma   90.00
#
_symmetry.space_group_name_H-M   'P 1'
#
loop_
_entity.id
_entity.type
_entity.pdbx_description
1 polymer ?
#
loop_
_entity_poly.entity_id
_entity_poly.type
_entity_poly.pdbx_seq_one_letter_code
_entity_poly.pdbx_strand_id
1 'polypeptide(L)'
;DFCLSRGLGDVYKRQLYEDSKPIIATIFLDNYDEITQNMNDTQRSEINSMVTRVISRWAQDYNIYFKRYNSDQFVAYFNQKILAELEDSNFEILSQLREKSVGYRAQLTLSIGVGEGTENLIDLGELSQSGLDLALGRGGDQVAIKNMNGNVRFYGGKTDPMEKRTRVRARVISHALKDILTEGDKVIIMGHKRPDLDAIGAAIGVSRFASMNNLEAFIVLNDSDIDPTLRRVMDEIDKKPELKERFVTSDEAWDMMTSKTTVVVVDTHKPEMVLDENVLNKANRKVVIDHHRRGESFISNPLLVYMEPYASSTAELVTELLEYQPTEQRLTRLESTVMYAGIIVDTRNFTLRTGSRTFDAASYLRAHGADTILTQHFLKDDVDTYINRSELIRTVKIQDQGVAIAHGSDDKIYHPVTVAQAADELLSLEGIEASYVVAKREDNLIGISARSLGSINVQLTMEALGGGGHLTNAATQIKGATIDEAIEQLQQAITEQMSRSEDA
;
A
#
# COMPACT_ATOMS: atom_id res chain seq x y z
N ASP A 1 9.86 51.58 24.18
CA ASP A 1 8.96 50.66 24.93
C ASP A 1 7.55 50.53 24.32
N PHE A 2 6.96 51.64 23.77
CA PHE A 2 5.57 51.60 23.24
C PHE A 2 5.42 50.86 21.90
N CYS A 3 6.43 50.81 21.07
CA CYS A 3 6.42 50.07 19.79
C CYS A 3 6.60 48.55 20.00
N LEU A 4 7.38 48.16 20.97
CA LEU A 4 7.57 46.74 21.33
C LEU A 4 6.30 46.12 21.94
N SER A 5 5.57 46.88 22.75
CA SER A 5 4.30 46.37 23.36
C SER A 5 3.16 46.26 22.35
N ARG A 6 3.09 47.12 21.33
CA ARG A 6 2.12 46.99 20.20
C ARG A 6 2.44 45.75 19.33
N GLY A 7 3.74 45.58 18.96
CA GLY A 7 4.15 44.43 18.15
C GLY A 7 3.88 43.10 18.86
N LEU A 8 4.16 42.99 20.15
CA LEU A 8 3.82 41.79 20.95
C LEU A 8 2.32 41.56 21.07
N GLY A 9 1.51 42.63 21.21
CA GLY A 9 0.05 42.54 21.26
C GLY A 9 -0.56 42.06 19.93
N ASP A 10 0.00 42.47 18.79
CA ASP A 10 -0.45 42.05 17.45
C ASP A 10 -0.04 40.60 17.13
N VAL A 11 1.15 40.18 17.52
CA VAL A 11 1.60 38.78 17.43
C VAL A 11 0.72 37.86 18.28
N TYR A 12 0.43 38.26 19.52
CA TYR A 12 -0.44 37.48 20.42
C TYR A 12 -1.88 37.37 19.89
N LYS A 13 -2.47 38.46 19.35
CA LYS A 13 -3.80 38.41 18.75
C LYS A 13 -3.83 37.51 17.50
N ARG A 14 -2.78 37.56 16.67
CA ARG A 14 -2.65 36.71 15.51
C ARG A 14 -2.56 35.22 15.90
N GLN A 15 -1.79 34.90 16.95
CA GLN A 15 -1.70 33.53 17.46
C GLN A 15 -3.03 33.04 17.99
N LEU A 16 -3.76 33.86 18.79
CA LEU A 16 -5.10 33.51 19.28
C LEU A 16 -6.10 33.26 18.14
N TYR A 17 -5.99 34.04 17.07
CA TYR A 17 -6.84 33.84 15.90
C TYR A 17 -6.50 32.52 15.18
N GLU A 18 -5.23 32.23 14.95
CA GLU A 18 -4.81 30.94 14.34
C GLU A 18 -5.25 29.77 15.21
N ASP A 19 -5.04 29.80 16.51
CA ASP A 19 -5.42 28.76 17.48
C ASP A 19 -6.93 28.52 17.53
N SER A 20 -7.74 29.53 17.19
CA SER A 20 -9.23 29.45 17.24
C SER A 20 -9.86 28.92 15.96
N LYS A 21 -9.08 28.74 14.87
CA LYS A 21 -9.62 28.26 13.59
C LYS A 21 -10.33 26.91 13.76
N PRO A 22 -11.50 26.73 13.13
CA PRO A 22 -12.31 25.53 13.27
C PRO A 22 -11.64 24.31 12.59
N ILE A 23 -11.86 23.16 13.19
CA ILE A 23 -11.44 21.85 12.68
C ILE A 23 -12.65 20.92 12.70
N ILE A 24 -12.84 20.14 11.64
CA ILE A 24 -13.80 19.04 11.60
C ILE A 24 -13.03 17.73 11.45
N ALA A 25 -13.39 16.73 12.24
CA ALA A 25 -12.90 15.38 12.11
C ALA A 25 -14.05 14.38 11.95
N THR A 26 -13.92 13.50 10.98
CA THR A 26 -14.81 12.35 10.78
C THR A 26 -14.10 11.10 11.30
N ILE A 27 -14.74 10.39 12.22
CA ILE A 27 -14.20 9.24 12.94
C ILE A 27 -14.98 8.00 12.53
N PHE A 28 -14.29 6.92 12.20
CA PHE A 28 -14.85 5.66 11.74
C PHE A 28 -14.26 4.47 12.51
N LEU A 29 -15.12 3.53 12.94
CA LEU A 29 -14.71 2.25 13.51
C LEU A 29 -14.51 1.24 12.38
N ASP A 30 -13.27 0.92 12.07
CA ASP A 30 -12.90 0.22 10.83
C ASP A 30 -13.53 -1.16 10.67
N ASN A 31 -13.67 -1.93 11.75
CA ASN A 31 -14.08 -3.33 11.75
C ASN A 31 -15.30 -3.60 12.65
N TYR A 32 -16.09 -2.57 12.94
CA TYR A 32 -17.22 -2.65 13.86
C TYR A 32 -18.29 -3.67 13.41
N ASP A 33 -18.73 -3.61 12.15
CA ASP A 33 -19.77 -4.50 11.62
C ASP A 33 -19.31 -5.95 11.61
N GLU A 34 -18.06 -6.20 11.24
CA GLU A 34 -17.47 -7.54 11.21
C GLU A 34 -17.43 -8.20 12.60
N ILE A 35 -17.01 -7.41 13.60
CA ILE A 35 -16.95 -7.85 14.99
C ILE A 35 -18.34 -8.11 15.55
N THR A 36 -19.29 -7.24 15.23
CA THR A 36 -20.65 -7.30 15.83
C THR A 36 -21.61 -8.23 15.11
N GLN A 37 -21.30 -8.66 13.87
CA GLN A 37 -22.17 -9.50 13.05
C GLN A 37 -22.53 -10.83 13.71
N ASN A 38 -21.58 -11.45 14.44
CA ASN A 38 -21.75 -12.74 15.10
C ASN A 38 -22.03 -12.63 16.62
N MET A 39 -22.32 -11.41 17.11
CA MET A 39 -22.57 -11.14 18.54
C MET A 39 -24.06 -11.13 18.85
N ASN A 40 -24.40 -11.58 20.05
CA ASN A 40 -25.74 -11.37 20.60
C ASN A 40 -25.93 -9.90 21.04
N ASP A 41 -27.18 -9.50 21.30
CA ASP A 41 -27.54 -8.12 21.60
C ASP A 41 -26.83 -7.60 22.87
N THR A 42 -26.58 -8.44 23.86
CA THR A 42 -25.87 -8.07 25.09
C THR A 42 -24.41 -7.73 24.78
N GLN A 43 -23.70 -8.58 24.06
CA GLN A 43 -22.31 -8.36 23.66
C GLN A 43 -22.16 -7.13 22.78
N ARG A 44 -23.11 -6.92 21.84
CA ARG A 44 -23.13 -5.71 20.99
C ARG A 44 -23.34 -4.44 21.82
N SER A 45 -24.21 -4.49 22.83
CA SER A 45 -24.44 -3.38 23.74
C SER A 45 -23.21 -3.06 24.59
N GLU A 46 -22.49 -4.09 25.05
CA GLU A 46 -21.24 -3.92 25.82
C GLU A 46 -20.14 -3.25 25.01
N ILE A 47 -19.92 -3.68 23.75
CA ILE A 47 -18.97 -3.05 22.83
C ILE A 47 -19.36 -1.59 22.57
N ASN A 48 -20.63 -1.32 22.27
CA ASN A 48 -21.11 0.04 22.04
C ASN A 48 -20.87 0.94 23.27
N SER A 49 -21.11 0.42 24.45
CA SER A 49 -20.90 1.14 25.70
C SER A 49 -19.40 1.40 25.94
N MET A 50 -18.53 0.44 25.62
CA MET A 50 -17.09 0.58 25.74
C MET A 50 -16.58 1.63 24.76
N VAL A 51 -16.92 1.55 23.46
CA VAL A 51 -16.52 2.53 22.43
C VAL A 51 -16.97 3.93 22.81
N THR A 52 -18.25 4.09 23.17
CA THR A 52 -18.79 5.39 23.56
C THR A 52 -18.04 5.96 24.76
N ARG A 53 -17.69 5.14 25.74
CA ARG A 53 -16.94 5.56 26.92
C ARG A 53 -15.51 6.03 26.58
N VAL A 54 -14.82 5.30 25.70
CA VAL A 54 -13.45 5.66 25.27
C VAL A 54 -13.46 6.99 24.54
N ILE A 55 -14.33 7.14 23.53
CA ILE A 55 -14.43 8.38 22.73
C ILE A 55 -14.92 9.56 23.60
N SER A 56 -15.90 9.34 24.48
CA SER A 56 -16.39 10.41 25.38
C SER A 56 -15.31 10.91 26.32
N ARG A 57 -14.50 10.00 26.87
CA ARG A 57 -13.41 10.39 27.78
C ARG A 57 -12.35 11.20 27.05
N TRP A 58 -11.88 10.70 25.91
CA TRP A 58 -10.94 11.43 25.05
C TRP A 58 -11.48 12.82 24.67
N ALA A 59 -12.75 12.90 24.25
CA ALA A 59 -13.37 14.18 23.89
C ALA A 59 -13.46 15.15 25.09
N GLN A 60 -13.70 14.65 26.31
CA GLN A 60 -13.69 15.45 27.52
C GLN A 60 -12.30 15.94 27.90
N ASP A 61 -11.28 15.06 27.82
CA ASP A 61 -9.89 15.38 28.16
C ASP A 61 -9.32 16.51 27.29
N TYR A 62 -9.71 16.57 26.01
CA TYR A 62 -9.29 17.60 25.03
C TYR A 62 -10.34 18.69 24.77
N ASN A 63 -11.47 18.69 25.50
CA ASN A 63 -12.57 19.66 25.29
C ASN A 63 -13.10 19.67 23.84
N ILE A 64 -13.30 18.50 23.23
CA ILE A 64 -13.78 18.27 21.88
C ILE A 64 -15.29 18.06 21.92
N TYR A 65 -16.05 18.76 21.05
CA TYR A 65 -17.45 18.40 20.79
C TYR A 65 -17.48 17.23 19.81
N PHE A 66 -18.24 16.16 20.12
CA PHE A 66 -18.46 15.06 19.21
C PHE A 66 -19.90 14.59 19.21
N LYS A 67 -20.29 13.97 18.10
CA LYS A 67 -21.62 13.35 17.94
C LYS A 67 -21.52 12.07 17.13
N ARG A 68 -22.14 11.00 17.65
CA ARG A 68 -22.34 9.75 16.92
C ARG A 68 -23.55 9.91 16.00
N TYR A 69 -23.42 9.58 14.70
CA TYR A 69 -24.52 9.66 13.73
C TYR A 69 -24.87 8.30 13.11
N ASN A 70 -23.95 7.32 13.16
CA ASN A 70 -24.20 5.93 12.80
C ASN A 70 -23.63 4.98 13.86
N SER A 71 -23.83 3.66 13.67
CA SER A 71 -23.29 2.62 14.57
C SER A 71 -21.78 2.65 14.70
N ASP A 72 -21.09 3.05 13.65
CA ASP A 72 -19.66 3.00 13.45
C ASP A 72 -19.03 4.36 13.15
N GLN A 73 -19.82 5.45 13.10
CA GLN A 73 -19.35 6.76 12.65
C GLN A 73 -19.66 7.88 13.65
N PHE A 74 -18.68 8.78 13.80
CA PHE A 74 -18.79 9.97 14.63
C PHE A 74 -18.25 11.18 13.87
N VAL A 75 -18.73 12.36 14.23
CA VAL A 75 -18.15 13.64 13.84
C VAL A 75 -17.65 14.37 15.07
N ALA A 76 -16.49 14.98 14.97
CA ALA A 76 -15.92 15.82 16.03
C ALA A 76 -15.65 17.23 15.50
N TYR A 77 -15.82 18.21 16.37
CA TYR A 77 -15.57 19.63 16.11
C TYR A 77 -14.71 20.21 17.23
N PHE A 78 -13.61 20.87 16.87
CA PHE A 78 -12.65 21.48 17.78
C PHE A 78 -11.88 22.61 17.06
N ASN A 79 -10.78 23.09 17.61
CA ASN A 79 -10.00 24.17 17.02
C ASN A 79 -8.55 23.75 16.74
N GLN A 80 -7.81 24.64 16.06
CA GLN A 80 -6.42 24.39 15.63
C GLN A 80 -5.48 24.14 16.83
N LYS A 81 -5.71 24.78 17.99
CA LYS A 81 -4.91 24.54 19.18
C LYS A 81 -5.05 23.10 19.67
N ILE A 82 -6.28 22.61 19.73
CA ILE A 82 -6.55 21.20 20.12
C ILE A 82 -5.95 20.25 19.10
N LEU A 83 -6.00 20.58 17.79
CA LEU A 83 -5.36 19.75 16.77
C LEU A 83 -3.86 19.58 17.04
N ALA A 84 -3.15 20.67 17.36
CA ALA A 84 -1.72 20.60 17.68
C ALA A 84 -1.46 19.71 18.92
N GLU A 85 -2.28 19.79 19.96
CA GLU A 85 -2.18 18.93 21.15
C GLU A 85 -2.41 17.44 20.80
N LEU A 86 -3.33 17.15 19.87
CA LEU A 86 -3.58 15.79 19.38
C LEU A 86 -2.43 15.26 18.52
N GLU A 87 -1.82 16.11 17.70
CA GLU A 87 -0.62 15.76 16.91
C GLU A 87 0.56 15.44 17.82
N ASP A 88 0.81 16.26 18.85
CA ASP A 88 1.87 16.03 19.86
C ASP A 88 1.70 14.69 20.60
N SER A 89 0.46 14.29 20.90
CA SER A 89 0.13 12.99 21.50
C SER A 89 0.12 11.84 20.49
N ASN A 90 0.43 12.09 19.21
CA ASN A 90 0.29 11.12 18.10
C ASN A 90 -1.10 10.44 18.07
N PHE A 91 -2.16 11.20 18.39
CA PHE A 91 -3.54 10.70 18.47
C PHE A 91 -3.67 9.42 19.29
N GLU A 92 -3.31 9.47 20.55
CA GLU A 92 -3.31 8.33 21.51
C GLU A 92 -4.65 7.58 21.57
N ILE A 93 -5.77 8.19 21.15
CA ILE A 93 -7.08 7.55 21.06
C ILE A 93 -7.05 6.25 20.25
N LEU A 94 -6.19 6.16 19.22
CA LEU A 94 -6.01 4.96 18.39
C LEU A 94 -5.53 3.77 19.25
N SER A 95 -4.49 3.98 20.06
CA SER A 95 -3.96 2.96 20.96
C SER A 95 -4.90 2.66 22.11
N GLN A 96 -5.53 3.68 22.71
CA GLN A 96 -6.49 3.52 23.82
C GLN A 96 -7.68 2.64 23.42
N LEU A 97 -8.24 2.80 22.21
CA LEU A 97 -9.34 1.96 21.76
C LEU A 97 -8.88 0.52 21.53
N ARG A 98 -7.74 0.33 20.88
CA ARG A 98 -7.17 -1.01 20.65
C ARG A 98 -6.96 -1.78 21.95
N GLU A 99 -6.26 -1.19 22.91
CA GLU A 99 -5.97 -1.82 24.19
C GLU A 99 -7.24 -2.23 24.94
N LYS A 100 -8.25 -1.36 24.98
CA LYS A 100 -9.51 -1.64 25.68
C LYS A 100 -10.41 -2.65 24.98
N SER A 101 -10.22 -2.87 23.68
CA SER A 101 -10.99 -3.83 22.90
C SER A 101 -10.41 -5.26 22.92
N VAL A 102 -9.17 -5.46 23.36
CA VAL A 102 -8.51 -6.79 23.42
C VAL A 102 -9.33 -7.85 24.14
N GLY A 103 -10.08 -7.46 25.18
CA GLY A 103 -10.95 -8.38 25.95
C GLY A 103 -12.16 -8.93 25.19
N TYR A 104 -12.50 -8.41 24.01
CA TYR A 104 -13.69 -8.75 23.24
C TYR A 104 -13.43 -9.70 22.06
N ARG A 105 -12.31 -10.45 22.07
CA ARG A 105 -11.89 -11.43 21.03
C ARG A 105 -11.59 -10.85 19.65
N ALA A 106 -11.69 -9.53 19.47
CA ALA A 106 -11.28 -8.85 18.25
C ALA A 106 -10.86 -7.42 18.58
N GLN A 107 -9.75 -6.98 18.05
CA GLN A 107 -9.26 -5.61 18.23
C GLN A 107 -10.10 -4.66 17.37
N LEU A 108 -10.80 -3.71 18.02
CA LEU A 108 -11.41 -2.58 17.32
C LEU A 108 -10.33 -1.57 16.94
N THR A 109 -10.37 -1.10 15.71
CA THR A 109 -9.50 -0.04 15.21
C THR A 109 -10.32 1.18 14.78
N LEU A 110 -9.65 2.32 14.70
CA LEU A 110 -10.24 3.62 14.48
C LEU A 110 -9.52 4.35 13.36
N SER A 111 -10.27 4.84 12.37
CA SER A 111 -9.74 5.75 11.35
C SER A 111 -10.32 7.13 11.54
N ILE A 112 -9.50 8.17 11.40
CA ILE A 112 -9.91 9.56 11.57
C ILE A 112 -9.45 10.36 10.35
N GLY A 113 -10.40 11.04 9.69
CA GLY A 113 -10.08 12.08 8.73
C GLY A 113 -10.26 13.45 9.35
N VAL A 114 -9.29 14.34 9.20
CA VAL A 114 -9.31 15.71 9.74
C VAL A 114 -9.22 16.71 8.61
N GLY A 115 -10.12 17.69 8.58
CA GLY A 115 -10.08 18.83 7.68
C GLY A 115 -9.58 20.08 8.38
N GLU A 116 -8.60 20.77 7.77
CA GLU A 116 -8.01 22.01 8.28
C GLU A 116 -7.78 23.08 7.21
N GLY A 117 -7.45 24.29 7.61
CA GLY A 117 -6.93 25.36 6.72
C GLY A 117 -8.00 26.23 6.07
N THR A 118 -9.26 26.12 6.46
CA THR A 118 -10.36 27.01 6.04
C THR A 118 -11.30 27.26 7.23
N GLU A 119 -12.11 28.32 7.15
CA GLU A 119 -13.18 28.60 8.10
C GLU A 119 -14.57 28.16 7.56
N ASN A 120 -14.63 27.74 6.30
CA ASN A 120 -15.83 27.20 5.70
C ASN A 120 -16.08 25.78 6.18
N LEU A 121 -17.17 25.58 6.92
CA LEU A 121 -17.50 24.27 7.49
C LEU A 121 -17.84 23.19 6.44
N ILE A 122 -18.30 23.58 5.26
CA ILE A 122 -18.58 22.65 4.15
C ILE A 122 -17.25 22.11 3.65
N ASP A 123 -16.28 22.98 3.34
CA ASP A 123 -14.95 22.59 2.86
C ASP A 123 -14.21 21.74 3.91
N LEU A 124 -14.32 22.10 5.21
CA LEU A 124 -13.74 21.30 6.30
C LEU A 124 -14.37 19.90 6.37
N GLY A 125 -15.69 19.80 6.17
CA GLY A 125 -16.40 18.52 6.10
C GLY A 125 -15.91 17.66 4.94
N GLU A 126 -15.77 18.23 3.73
CA GLU A 126 -15.26 17.54 2.56
C GLU A 126 -13.78 17.10 2.73
N LEU A 127 -12.95 17.98 3.30
CA LEU A 127 -11.55 17.65 3.61
C LEU A 127 -11.45 16.54 4.64
N SER A 128 -12.28 16.57 5.68
CA SER A 128 -12.28 15.52 6.72
C SER A 128 -12.75 14.17 6.15
N GLN A 129 -13.78 14.16 5.29
CA GLN A 129 -14.21 12.94 4.62
C GLN A 129 -13.12 12.41 3.68
N SER A 130 -12.53 13.28 2.87
CA SER A 130 -11.41 12.90 1.99
C SER A 130 -10.19 12.38 2.78
N GLY A 131 -9.89 12.98 3.94
CA GLY A 131 -8.87 12.47 4.87
C GLY A 131 -9.22 11.06 5.39
N LEU A 132 -10.48 10.85 5.79
CA LEU A 132 -10.95 9.54 6.23
C LEU A 132 -10.82 8.49 5.11
N ASP A 133 -11.21 8.83 3.89
CA ASP A 133 -11.07 7.93 2.74
C ASP A 133 -9.59 7.55 2.49
N LEU A 134 -8.66 8.50 2.69
CA LEU A 134 -7.22 8.23 2.62
C LEU A 134 -6.76 7.32 3.77
N ALA A 135 -7.20 7.55 5.01
CA ALA A 135 -6.86 6.71 6.15
C ALA A 135 -7.35 5.27 5.95
N LEU A 136 -8.61 5.10 5.51
CA LEU A 136 -9.20 3.80 5.21
C LEU A 136 -8.51 3.12 4.02
N GLY A 137 -8.22 3.88 2.95
CA GLY A 137 -7.52 3.37 1.77
C GLY A 137 -6.07 2.95 2.04
N ARG A 138 -5.47 3.39 3.18
CA ARG A 138 -4.14 2.96 3.64
C ARG A 138 -4.18 1.79 4.64
N GLY A 139 -5.37 1.26 4.88
CA GLY A 139 -5.53 0.10 5.76
C GLY A 139 -6.22 0.39 7.09
N GLY A 140 -6.65 1.62 7.36
CA GLY A 140 -7.29 2.00 8.62
C GLY A 140 -6.30 2.15 9.77
N ASP A 141 -6.84 2.26 11.00
CA ASP A 141 -6.08 2.41 12.24
C ASP A 141 -5.12 3.60 12.24
N GLN A 142 -5.55 4.72 11.66
CA GLN A 142 -4.74 5.90 11.49
C GLN A 142 -5.56 7.18 11.33
N VAL A 143 -4.86 8.30 11.48
CA VAL A 143 -5.41 9.64 11.23
C VAL A 143 -4.80 10.21 9.97
N ALA A 144 -5.61 10.81 9.11
CA ALA A 144 -5.16 11.61 7.97
C ALA A 144 -5.68 13.04 8.10
N ILE A 145 -4.79 14.02 8.22
CA ILE A 145 -5.10 15.44 8.28
C ILE A 145 -4.88 16.04 6.91
N LYS A 146 -5.94 16.58 6.31
CA LYS A 146 -5.89 17.17 4.97
C LYS A 146 -6.22 18.66 5.02
N ASN A 147 -5.41 19.47 4.33
CA ASN A 147 -5.62 20.90 4.21
C ASN A 147 -6.10 21.31 2.80
N MET A 148 -6.51 22.59 2.66
CA MET A 148 -6.97 23.17 1.39
C MET A 148 -5.93 23.14 0.26
N ASN A 149 -4.63 23.09 0.59
CA ASN A 149 -3.55 23.03 -0.39
C ASN A 149 -3.28 21.60 -0.92
N GLY A 150 -4.03 20.62 -0.43
CA GLY A 150 -3.89 19.22 -0.80
C GLY A 150 -2.84 18.45 0.01
N ASN A 151 -2.08 19.10 0.91
CA ASN A 151 -1.11 18.41 1.76
C ASN A 151 -1.82 17.51 2.76
N VAL A 152 -1.27 16.32 2.97
CA VAL A 152 -1.80 15.33 3.92
C VAL A 152 -0.72 14.88 4.90
N ARG A 153 -1.07 14.88 6.20
CA ARG A 153 -0.23 14.32 7.25
C ARG A 153 -0.89 13.08 7.84
N PHE A 154 -0.10 12.07 8.18
CA PHE A 154 -0.60 10.81 8.72
C PHE A 154 -0.04 10.52 10.10
N TYR A 155 -0.87 9.99 11.00
CA TYR A 155 -0.52 9.56 12.35
C TYR A 155 -1.08 8.15 12.61
N GLY A 156 -0.36 7.29 13.32
CA GLY A 156 -0.78 5.90 13.53
C GLY A 156 -0.34 4.97 12.39
N GLY A 157 -1.12 3.93 12.10
CA GLY A 157 -0.81 2.94 11.07
C GLY A 157 0.36 2.02 11.43
N LYS A 158 0.61 1.83 12.75
CA LYS A 158 1.70 0.99 13.28
C LYS A 158 1.35 -0.50 13.32
N THR A 159 0.07 -0.83 13.18
CA THR A 159 -0.40 -2.23 13.15
C THR A 159 -0.35 -2.77 11.73
N ASP A 160 0.03 -4.04 11.59
CA ASP A 160 -0.24 -4.75 10.35
C ASP A 160 -1.75 -4.72 10.10
N PRO A 161 -2.18 -4.39 8.88
CA PRO A 161 -3.59 -4.35 8.54
C PRO A 161 -4.22 -5.72 8.86
N MET A 162 -5.30 -5.72 9.66
CA MET A 162 -6.03 -6.96 9.91
C MET A 162 -6.75 -7.42 8.65
N GLU A 163 -6.62 -8.70 8.33
CA GLU A 163 -7.30 -9.34 7.21
C GLU A 163 -8.83 -9.23 7.40
N LYS A 164 -9.49 -8.44 6.55
CA LYS A 164 -10.95 -8.37 6.50
C LYS A 164 -11.48 -9.51 5.63
N ARG A 165 -12.16 -10.48 6.23
CA ARG A 165 -12.88 -11.53 5.49
C ARG A 165 -14.13 -10.95 4.84
N THR A 166 -14.05 -10.42 3.61
CA THR A 166 -15.22 -9.92 2.90
C THR A 166 -15.44 -10.60 1.55
N ARG A 167 -15.69 -11.92 1.58
CA ARG A 167 -16.22 -12.63 0.38
C ARG A 167 -17.43 -11.93 -0.23
N VAL A 168 -18.25 -11.26 0.60
CA VAL A 168 -19.38 -10.46 0.14
C VAL A 168 -18.92 -9.28 -0.73
N ARG A 169 -17.85 -8.58 -0.32
CA ARG A 169 -17.32 -7.44 -1.08
C ARG A 169 -16.75 -7.88 -2.42
N ALA A 170 -15.92 -8.93 -2.44
CA ALA A 170 -15.38 -9.48 -3.69
C ALA A 170 -16.49 -9.87 -4.68
N ARG A 171 -17.59 -10.49 -4.18
CA ARG A 171 -18.76 -10.82 -5.00
C ARG A 171 -19.44 -9.58 -5.58
N VAL A 172 -19.67 -8.56 -4.77
CA VAL A 172 -20.30 -7.30 -5.22
C VAL A 172 -19.43 -6.61 -6.25
N ILE A 173 -18.12 -6.51 -6.00
CA ILE A 173 -17.14 -5.93 -6.94
C ILE A 173 -17.08 -6.74 -8.23
N SER A 174 -17.11 -8.07 -8.17
CA SER A 174 -17.10 -8.93 -9.36
C SER A 174 -18.32 -8.66 -10.25
N HIS A 175 -19.52 -8.51 -9.67
CA HIS A 175 -20.71 -8.15 -10.42
C HIS A 175 -20.63 -6.72 -10.99
N ALA A 176 -20.22 -5.73 -10.20
CA ALA A 176 -20.04 -4.37 -10.67
C ALA A 176 -19.01 -4.25 -11.79
N LEU A 177 -17.90 -4.96 -11.68
CA LEU A 177 -16.88 -5.02 -12.74
C LEU A 177 -17.46 -5.60 -14.02
N LYS A 178 -18.18 -6.73 -13.93
CA LYS A 178 -18.87 -7.32 -15.07
C LYS A 178 -19.81 -6.31 -15.75
N ASP A 179 -20.67 -5.64 -15.00
CA ASP A 179 -21.62 -4.67 -15.54
C ASP A 179 -20.90 -3.53 -16.25
N ILE A 180 -19.86 -2.95 -15.61
CA ILE A 180 -19.05 -1.88 -16.21
C ILE A 180 -18.36 -2.35 -17.50
N LEU A 181 -17.76 -3.53 -17.51
CA LEU A 181 -17.06 -4.03 -18.70
C LEU A 181 -18.04 -4.30 -19.83
N THR A 182 -19.19 -4.92 -19.55
CA THR A 182 -20.21 -5.27 -20.57
C THR A 182 -20.93 -4.07 -21.18
N GLU A 183 -20.94 -2.92 -20.52
CA GLU A 183 -21.40 -1.65 -21.12
C GLU A 183 -20.42 -1.08 -22.15
N GLY A 184 -19.16 -1.53 -22.12
CA GLY A 184 -18.11 -1.13 -23.04
C GLY A 184 -18.09 -1.95 -24.34
N ASP A 185 -17.12 -1.66 -25.20
CA ASP A 185 -16.86 -2.40 -26.44
C ASP A 185 -15.68 -3.37 -26.34
N LYS A 186 -14.67 -3.01 -25.58
CA LYS A 186 -13.47 -3.81 -25.31
C LYS A 186 -12.77 -3.35 -24.05
N VAL A 187 -11.81 -4.12 -23.59
CA VAL A 187 -11.03 -3.86 -22.39
C VAL A 187 -9.55 -3.71 -22.74
N ILE A 188 -8.94 -2.62 -22.31
CA ILE A 188 -7.49 -2.43 -22.31
C ILE A 188 -7.00 -2.54 -20.87
N ILE A 189 -5.99 -3.36 -20.63
CA ILE A 189 -5.47 -3.64 -19.30
C ILE A 189 -4.01 -3.23 -19.25
N MET A 190 -3.60 -2.50 -18.23
CA MET A 190 -2.19 -2.15 -18.00
C MET A 190 -1.84 -2.13 -16.55
N GLY A 191 -0.61 -2.51 -16.23
CA GLY A 191 -0.01 -2.38 -14.90
C GLY A 191 0.81 -1.10 -14.76
N HIS A 192 1.75 -1.15 -13.82
CA HIS A 192 2.73 -0.07 -13.60
C HIS A 192 3.89 -0.11 -14.60
N LYS A 193 4.67 0.97 -14.68
CA LYS A 193 5.96 1.02 -15.40
C LYS A 193 6.87 -0.10 -14.88
N ARG A 194 7.50 -0.86 -15.78
CA ARG A 194 8.31 -2.06 -15.45
C ARG A 194 7.48 -3.08 -14.66
N PRO A 195 6.44 -3.65 -15.28
CA PRO A 195 5.52 -4.57 -14.60
C PRO A 195 6.27 -5.81 -14.11
N ASP A 196 5.90 -6.25 -12.92
CA ASP A 196 6.36 -7.51 -12.34
C ASP A 196 5.37 -8.65 -12.58
N LEU A 197 5.59 -9.78 -11.93
CA LEU A 197 4.71 -10.95 -12.09
C LEU A 197 3.33 -10.75 -11.47
N ASP A 198 3.18 -9.88 -10.46
CA ASP A 198 1.86 -9.57 -9.91
C ASP A 198 1.03 -8.74 -10.88
N ALA A 199 1.61 -7.66 -11.41
CA ALA A 199 0.96 -6.83 -12.42
C ALA A 199 0.53 -7.65 -13.66
N ILE A 200 1.42 -8.52 -14.18
CA ILE A 200 1.12 -9.36 -15.34
C ILE A 200 0.13 -10.47 -15.02
N GLY A 201 0.25 -11.11 -13.86
CA GLY A 201 -0.71 -12.11 -13.39
C GLY A 201 -2.11 -11.53 -13.23
N ALA A 202 -2.21 -10.37 -12.58
CA ALA A 202 -3.47 -9.65 -12.45
C ALA A 202 -4.05 -9.24 -13.80
N ALA A 203 -3.22 -8.74 -14.72
CA ALA A 203 -3.67 -8.38 -16.07
C ALA A 203 -4.21 -9.58 -16.87
N ILE A 204 -3.53 -10.73 -16.81
CA ILE A 204 -4.00 -11.99 -17.41
C ILE A 204 -5.34 -12.42 -16.79
N GLY A 205 -5.46 -12.33 -15.47
CA GLY A 205 -6.70 -12.65 -14.77
C GLY A 205 -7.87 -11.76 -15.20
N VAL A 206 -7.67 -10.44 -15.31
CA VAL A 206 -8.69 -9.49 -15.80
C VAL A 206 -9.02 -9.77 -17.28
N SER A 207 -8.02 -10.09 -18.11
CA SER A 207 -8.27 -10.50 -19.51
C SER A 207 -9.14 -11.77 -19.59
N ARG A 208 -8.90 -12.74 -18.71
CA ARG A 208 -9.74 -13.93 -18.60
C ARG A 208 -11.15 -13.59 -18.10
N PHE A 209 -11.27 -12.71 -17.11
CA PHE A 209 -12.56 -12.20 -16.60
C PHE A 209 -13.40 -11.57 -17.73
N ALA A 210 -12.78 -10.73 -18.55
CA ALA A 210 -13.44 -10.12 -19.70
C ALA A 210 -13.89 -11.18 -20.71
N SER A 211 -13.03 -12.16 -21.04
CA SER A 211 -13.35 -13.26 -21.95
C SER A 211 -14.51 -14.13 -21.45
N MET A 212 -14.60 -14.40 -20.15
CA MET A 212 -15.73 -15.11 -19.53
C MET A 212 -17.07 -14.36 -19.69
N ASN A 213 -17.01 -13.06 -19.98
CA ASN A 213 -18.15 -12.20 -20.24
C ASN A 213 -18.28 -11.84 -21.72
N ASN A 214 -17.65 -12.60 -22.64
CA ASN A 214 -17.68 -12.42 -24.09
C ASN A 214 -17.15 -11.06 -24.58
N LEU A 215 -16.15 -10.49 -23.90
CA LEU A 215 -15.49 -9.24 -24.26
C LEU A 215 -14.07 -9.49 -24.72
N GLU A 216 -13.65 -8.75 -25.74
CA GLU A 216 -12.25 -8.69 -26.15
C GLU A 216 -11.44 -7.89 -25.12
N ALA A 217 -10.27 -8.42 -24.76
CA ALA A 217 -9.40 -7.79 -23.80
C ALA A 217 -7.94 -7.89 -24.23
N PHE A 218 -7.23 -6.77 -24.12
CA PHE A 218 -5.84 -6.62 -24.53
C PHE A 218 -5.01 -6.11 -23.36
N ILE A 219 -3.81 -6.66 -23.22
CA ILE A 219 -2.85 -6.34 -22.15
C ILE A 219 -1.74 -5.51 -22.76
N VAL A 220 -1.53 -4.30 -22.25
CA VAL A 220 -0.48 -3.41 -22.74
C VAL A 220 0.86 -3.83 -22.14
N LEU A 221 1.82 -4.11 -23.01
CA LEU A 221 3.19 -4.44 -22.64
C LEU A 221 4.13 -4.09 -23.82
N ASN A 222 5.13 -3.25 -23.57
CA ASN A 222 6.14 -2.94 -24.57
C ASN A 222 7.39 -3.81 -24.33
N ASP A 223 8.12 -4.15 -25.38
CA ASP A 223 9.36 -4.94 -25.27
C ASP A 223 10.41 -4.31 -24.36
N SER A 224 10.46 -2.99 -24.28
CA SER A 224 11.35 -2.23 -23.39
C SER A 224 11.07 -2.43 -21.91
N ASP A 225 9.86 -2.88 -21.56
CA ASP A 225 9.41 -3.01 -20.17
C ASP A 225 9.63 -4.43 -19.62
N ILE A 226 10.13 -5.34 -20.46
CA ILE A 226 10.30 -6.76 -20.13
C ILE A 226 11.67 -6.99 -19.49
N ASP A 227 11.70 -7.27 -18.20
CA ASP A 227 12.88 -7.71 -17.48
C ASP A 227 13.20 -9.21 -17.71
N PRO A 228 14.34 -9.75 -17.26
CA PRO A 228 14.69 -11.17 -17.43
C PRO A 228 13.69 -12.14 -16.81
N THR A 229 13.00 -11.78 -15.72
CA THR A 229 11.99 -12.61 -15.07
C THR A 229 10.74 -12.69 -15.92
N LEU A 230 10.26 -11.55 -16.35
CA LEU A 230 9.10 -11.46 -17.24
C LEU A 230 9.37 -12.06 -18.63
N ARG A 231 10.61 -11.97 -19.12
CA ARG A 231 11.00 -12.63 -20.40
C ARG A 231 10.72 -14.12 -20.37
N ARG A 232 11.04 -14.83 -19.28
CA ARG A 232 10.75 -16.27 -19.14
C ARG A 232 9.26 -16.59 -19.18
N VAL A 233 8.42 -15.68 -18.66
CA VAL A 233 6.96 -15.81 -18.75
C VAL A 233 6.49 -15.57 -20.18
N MET A 234 7.00 -14.53 -20.85
CA MET A 234 6.65 -14.23 -22.24
C MET A 234 7.07 -15.33 -23.19
N ASP A 235 8.22 -16.00 -22.96
CA ASP A 235 8.65 -17.16 -23.74
C ASP A 235 7.66 -18.33 -23.66
N GLU A 236 6.97 -18.50 -22.54
CA GLU A 236 5.90 -19.51 -22.41
C GLU A 236 4.57 -19.03 -23.02
N ILE A 237 4.27 -17.72 -22.92
CA ILE A 237 3.11 -17.10 -23.55
C ILE A 237 3.22 -17.18 -25.07
N ASP A 238 4.40 -16.95 -25.65
CA ASP A 238 4.67 -17.02 -27.08
C ASP A 238 4.36 -18.40 -27.69
N LYS A 239 4.39 -19.46 -26.88
CA LYS A 239 3.99 -20.82 -27.29
C LYS A 239 2.47 -21.01 -27.34
N LYS A 240 1.69 -20.00 -26.93
CA LYS A 240 0.23 -20.03 -26.83
C LYS A 240 -0.39 -18.89 -27.65
N PRO A 241 -0.67 -19.07 -28.94
CA PRO A 241 -1.14 -18.01 -29.84
C PRO A 241 -2.34 -17.23 -29.29
N GLU A 242 -3.33 -17.93 -28.73
CA GLU A 242 -4.56 -17.32 -28.15
C GLU A 242 -4.28 -16.35 -26.99
N LEU A 243 -3.22 -16.58 -26.21
CA LEU A 243 -2.81 -15.71 -25.12
C LEU A 243 -1.86 -14.62 -25.60
N LYS A 244 -0.94 -14.96 -26.54
CA LYS A 244 0.00 -14.01 -27.14
C LYS A 244 -0.72 -12.86 -27.85
N GLU A 245 -1.76 -13.16 -28.64
CA GLU A 245 -2.57 -12.18 -29.40
C GLU A 245 -3.27 -11.15 -28.49
N ARG A 246 -3.34 -11.40 -27.20
CA ARG A 246 -3.88 -10.44 -26.23
C ARG A 246 -2.87 -9.38 -25.78
N PHE A 247 -1.58 -9.61 -26.00
CA PHE A 247 -0.54 -8.64 -25.66
C PHE A 247 -0.33 -7.69 -26.81
N VAL A 248 -0.42 -6.41 -26.51
CA VAL A 248 -0.30 -5.31 -27.50
C VAL A 248 0.63 -4.24 -26.97
N THR A 249 1.25 -3.49 -27.86
CA THR A 249 2.05 -2.32 -27.50
C THR A 249 1.15 -1.14 -27.07
N SER A 250 1.74 -0.11 -26.45
CA SER A 250 1.04 1.13 -26.12
C SER A 250 0.44 1.81 -27.36
N ASP A 251 1.15 1.81 -28.48
CA ASP A 251 0.68 2.42 -29.73
C ASP A 251 -0.51 1.65 -30.32
N GLU A 252 -0.44 0.32 -30.34
CA GLU A 252 -1.56 -0.53 -30.79
C GLU A 252 -2.79 -0.36 -29.87
N ALA A 253 -2.56 -0.32 -28.55
CA ALA A 253 -3.64 -0.04 -27.58
C ALA A 253 -4.27 1.33 -27.83
N TRP A 254 -3.45 2.36 -28.04
CA TRP A 254 -3.95 3.70 -28.38
C TRP A 254 -4.83 3.68 -29.62
N ASP A 255 -4.38 3.04 -30.71
CA ASP A 255 -5.08 3.05 -31.98
C ASP A 255 -6.43 2.31 -31.92
N MET A 256 -6.52 1.23 -31.15
CA MET A 256 -7.75 0.45 -31.02
C MET A 256 -8.80 1.01 -30.05
N MET A 257 -8.43 2.01 -29.21
CA MET A 257 -9.34 2.59 -28.22
C MET A 257 -10.43 3.43 -28.85
N THR A 258 -11.67 3.24 -28.38
CA THR A 258 -12.86 4.06 -28.67
C THR A 258 -13.33 4.82 -27.42
N SER A 259 -14.36 5.63 -27.55
CA SER A 259 -15.00 6.31 -26.39
C SER A 259 -15.67 5.36 -25.39
N LYS A 260 -15.93 4.10 -25.81
CA LYS A 260 -16.55 3.04 -25.00
C LYS A 260 -15.54 2.04 -24.42
N THR A 261 -14.28 2.15 -24.81
CA THR A 261 -13.22 1.25 -24.29
C THR A 261 -13.04 1.49 -22.79
N THR A 262 -13.06 0.42 -22.01
CA THR A 262 -12.74 0.46 -20.57
C THR A 262 -11.27 0.15 -20.37
N VAL A 263 -10.54 1.06 -19.71
CA VAL A 263 -9.16 0.83 -19.27
C VAL A 263 -9.17 0.32 -17.84
N VAL A 264 -8.61 -0.86 -17.62
CA VAL A 264 -8.43 -1.45 -16.29
C VAL A 264 -6.96 -1.32 -15.92
N VAL A 265 -6.69 -0.55 -14.87
CA VAL A 265 -5.35 -0.42 -14.31
C VAL A 265 -5.22 -1.40 -13.16
N VAL A 266 -4.20 -2.24 -13.20
CA VAL A 266 -3.89 -3.25 -12.19
C VAL A 266 -2.57 -2.93 -11.50
N ASP A 267 -2.49 -3.25 -10.22
CA ASP A 267 -1.27 -3.18 -9.40
C ASP A 267 -0.64 -1.78 -9.29
N THR A 268 -1.40 -0.77 -9.58
CA THR A 268 -1.09 0.62 -9.27
C THR A 268 -2.34 1.48 -9.33
N HIS A 269 -2.36 2.57 -8.57
CA HIS A 269 -3.43 3.57 -8.59
C HIS A 269 -2.91 4.98 -8.93
N LYS A 270 -1.58 5.11 -9.12
CA LYS A 270 -0.91 6.40 -9.36
C LYS A 270 -0.77 6.64 -10.85
N PRO A 271 -1.30 7.77 -11.40
CA PRO A 271 -1.21 8.05 -12.83
C PRO A 271 0.21 8.06 -13.38
N GLU A 272 1.17 8.60 -12.61
CA GLU A 272 2.58 8.69 -12.97
C GLU A 272 3.32 7.34 -12.98
N MET A 273 2.72 6.32 -12.38
CA MET A 273 3.29 4.96 -12.30
C MET A 273 2.72 4.01 -13.35
N VAL A 274 1.60 4.33 -14.01
CA VAL A 274 1.02 3.46 -15.04
C VAL A 274 1.99 3.28 -16.20
N LEU A 275 1.91 2.14 -16.88
CA LEU A 275 2.78 1.80 -17.99
C LEU A 275 2.75 2.88 -19.09
N ASP A 276 1.57 3.40 -19.44
CA ASP A 276 1.40 4.50 -20.40
C ASP A 276 0.33 5.49 -19.96
N GLU A 277 0.78 6.73 -19.65
CA GLU A 277 -0.10 7.82 -19.22
C GLU A 277 -1.01 8.34 -20.34
N ASN A 278 -0.59 8.24 -21.63
CA ASN A 278 -1.40 8.70 -22.74
C ASN A 278 -2.61 7.77 -22.93
N VAL A 279 -2.40 6.46 -22.88
CA VAL A 279 -3.47 5.45 -22.90
C VAL A 279 -4.45 5.70 -21.74
N LEU A 280 -3.96 5.94 -20.53
CA LEU A 280 -4.80 6.27 -19.38
C LEU A 280 -5.61 7.54 -19.59
N ASN A 281 -4.99 8.61 -20.10
CA ASN A 281 -5.64 9.91 -20.27
C ASN A 281 -6.67 9.91 -21.41
N LYS A 282 -6.49 9.09 -22.44
CA LYS A 282 -7.47 8.90 -23.53
C LYS A 282 -8.76 8.22 -23.03
N ALA A 283 -8.66 7.41 -21.98
CA ALA A 283 -9.78 6.62 -21.49
C ALA A 283 -10.84 7.46 -20.77
N ASN A 284 -12.09 7.35 -21.22
CA ASN A 284 -13.27 7.89 -20.51
C ASN A 284 -13.76 6.95 -19.42
N ARG A 285 -13.52 5.66 -19.54
CA ARG A 285 -13.97 4.59 -18.64
C ARG A 285 -12.74 3.94 -18.01
N LYS A 286 -12.58 4.13 -16.71
CA LYS A 286 -11.40 3.67 -15.97
C LYS A 286 -11.83 2.81 -14.80
N VAL A 287 -11.10 1.72 -14.56
CA VAL A 287 -11.22 0.85 -13.39
C VAL A 287 -9.84 0.70 -12.77
N VAL A 288 -9.78 0.68 -11.45
CA VAL A 288 -8.53 0.48 -10.70
C VAL A 288 -8.68 -0.74 -9.80
N ILE A 289 -7.74 -1.70 -9.90
CA ILE A 289 -7.64 -2.88 -9.03
C ILE A 289 -6.23 -2.90 -8.48
N ASP A 290 -6.06 -2.70 -7.16
CA ASP A 290 -4.74 -2.51 -6.57
C ASP A 290 -4.73 -2.95 -5.10
N HIS A 291 -3.60 -3.50 -4.63
CA HIS A 291 -3.41 -3.90 -3.24
C HIS A 291 -2.49 -2.93 -2.46
N HIS A 292 -1.94 -1.93 -3.12
CA HIS A 292 -1.08 -0.95 -2.49
C HIS A 292 -1.86 0.00 -1.58
N ARG A 293 -1.20 0.55 -0.56
CA ARG A 293 -1.78 1.60 0.28
C ARG A 293 -2.03 2.86 -0.55
N ARG A 294 -3.24 3.40 -0.45
CA ARG A 294 -3.64 4.60 -1.19
C ARG A 294 -2.73 5.78 -0.88
N GLY A 295 -2.13 6.35 -1.93
CA GLY A 295 -1.34 7.57 -1.88
C GLY A 295 -2.17 8.83 -2.12
N GLU A 296 -1.51 10.00 -2.09
CA GLU A 296 -2.12 11.30 -2.41
C GLU A 296 -2.46 11.40 -3.90
N SER A 297 -1.56 10.90 -4.77
CA SER A 297 -1.78 10.82 -6.21
C SER A 297 -2.66 9.64 -6.55
N PHE A 298 -3.74 9.89 -7.30
CA PHE A 298 -4.72 8.86 -7.66
C PHE A 298 -5.31 9.11 -9.05
N ILE A 299 -5.61 8.02 -9.78
CA ILE A 299 -6.28 8.07 -11.09
C ILE A 299 -7.64 8.78 -10.95
N SER A 300 -7.84 9.83 -11.75
CA SER A 300 -9.05 10.66 -11.69
C SER A 300 -10.27 9.96 -12.28
N ASN A 301 -11.43 10.16 -11.64
CA ASN A 301 -12.75 9.74 -12.10
C ASN A 301 -12.86 8.26 -12.53
N PRO A 302 -12.40 7.28 -11.72
CA PRO A 302 -12.60 5.88 -12.02
C PRO A 302 -14.07 5.50 -11.82
N LEU A 303 -14.62 4.62 -12.69
CA LEU A 303 -15.94 4.04 -12.54
C LEU A 303 -16.01 3.03 -11.40
N LEU A 304 -14.89 2.34 -11.15
CA LEU A 304 -14.75 1.37 -10.08
C LEU A 304 -13.33 1.43 -9.51
N VAL A 305 -13.25 1.38 -8.17
CA VAL A 305 -12.01 1.23 -7.42
C VAL A 305 -12.13 0.01 -6.53
N TYR A 306 -11.31 -1.00 -6.79
CA TYR A 306 -11.13 -2.14 -5.90
C TYR A 306 -9.74 -2.11 -5.32
N MET A 307 -9.63 -1.53 -4.13
CA MET A 307 -8.39 -1.43 -3.38
C MET A 307 -8.51 -2.15 -2.05
N GLU A 308 -7.58 -3.06 -1.80
CA GLU A 308 -7.50 -3.85 -0.56
C GLU A 308 -6.04 -3.93 -0.08
N PRO A 309 -5.56 -2.99 0.73
CA PRO A 309 -4.18 -3.00 1.25
C PRO A 309 -3.84 -4.21 2.13
N TYR A 310 -4.83 -5.01 2.47
CA TYR A 310 -4.70 -6.26 3.24
C TYR A 310 -4.45 -7.49 2.36
N ALA A 311 -4.75 -7.40 1.08
CA ALA A 311 -4.45 -8.47 0.14
C ALA A 311 -2.94 -8.57 -0.07
N SER A 312 -2.45 -9.77 -0.25
CA SER A 312 -1.03 -10.01 -0.47
C SER A 312 -0.55 -9.46 -1.80
N SER A 313 -1.43 -9.48 -2.81
CA SER A 313 -1.13 -9.13 -4.20
C SER A 313 -2.40 -8.73 -4.97
N THR A 314 -2.24 -8.05 -6.07
CA THR A 314 -3.34 -7.75 -6.99
C THR A 314 -3.83 -9.02 -7.71
N ALA A 315 -2.95 -9.99 -7.97
CA ALA A 315 -3.33 -11.30 -8.51
C ALA A 315 -4.24 -12.08 -7.55
N GLU A 316 -4.06 -11.95 -6.21
CA GLU A 316 -5.01 -12.48 -5.21
C GLU A 316 -6.40 -11.86 -5.40
N LEU A 317 -6.48 -10.51 -5.47
CA LEU A 317 -7.74 -9.80 -5.65
C LEU A 317 -8.47 -10.22 -6.92
N VAL A 318 -7.75 -10.31 -8.03
CA VAL A 318 -8.34 -10.73 -9.31
C VAL A 318 -8.77 -12.19 -9.27
N THR A 319 -8.02 -13.07 -8.58
CA THR A 319 -8.41 -14.47 -8.39
C THR A 319 -9.74 -14.58 -7.65
N GLU A 320 -9.96 -13.80 -6.60
CA GLU A 320 -11.24 -13.75 -5.89
C GLU A 320 -12.40 -13.29 -6.78
N LEU A 321 -12.17 -12.31 -7.67
CA LEU A 321 -13.21 -11.88 -8.61
C LEU A 321 -13.59 -12.98 -9.60
N LEU A 322 -12.63 -13.80 -10.02
CA LEU A 322 -12.85 -14.92 -10.94
C LEU A 322 -13.70 -16.05 -10.32
N GLU A 323 -13.65 -16.23 -9.00
CA GLU A 323 -14.47 -17.23 -8.31
C GLU A 323 -16.00 -17.03 -8.52
N TYR A 324 -16.42 -15.80 -8.80
CA TYR A 324 -17.84 -15.43 -8.98
C TYR A 324 -18.26 -15.37 -10.46
N GLN A 325 -17.40 -15.82 -11.38
CA GLN A 325 -17.71 -15.85 -12.80
C GLN A 325 -18.24 -17.21 -13.25
N PRO A 326 -18.94 -17.29 -14.40
CA PRO A 326 -19.42 -18.54 -14.97
C PRO A 326 -18.29 -19.56 -15.16
N THR A 327 -18.52 -20.80 -14.78
CA THR A 327 -17.51 -21.89 -14.79
C THR A 327 -17.25 -22.51 -16.16
N GLU A 328 -17.97 -22.07 -17.21
CA GLU A 328 -17.88 -22.65 -18.55
C GLU A 328 -16.55 -22.34 -19.25
N GLN A 329 -15.96 -21.17 -18.97
CA GLN A 329 -14.65 -20.76 -19.51
C GLN A 329 -13.63 -20.67 -18.37
N ARG A 330 -12.99 -21.79 -18.05
CA ARG A 330 -12.00 -21.87 -16.97
C ARG A 330 -10.68 -21.21 -17.34
N LEU A 331 -9.91 -20.79 -16.32
CA LEU A 331 -8.51 -20.46 -16.47
C LEU A 331 -7.73 -21.60 -17.14
N THR A 332 -6.83 -21.29 -18.06
CA THR A 332 -5.88 -22.26 -18.58
C THR A 332 -4.75 -22.50 -17.57
N ARG A 333 -4.03 -23.63 -17.73
CA ARG A 333 -2.88 -23.94 -16.87
C ARG A 333 -1.85 -22.82 -16.82
N LEU A 334 -1.53 -22.19 -17.97
CA LEU A 334 -0.54 -21.12 -18.03
C LEU A 334 -1.04 -19.86 -17.34
N GLU A 335 -2.27 -19.43 -17.58
CA GLU A 335 -2.87 -18.27 -16.90
C GLU A 335 -2.88 -18.45 -15.38
N SER A 336 -3.34 -19.60 -14.89
CA SER A 336 -3.30 -19.93 -13.46
C SER A 336 -1.88 -19.93 -12.91
N THR A 337 -0.88 -20.39 -13.71
CA THR A 337 0.52 -20.44 -13.27
C THR A 337 1.11 -19.05 -13.15
N VAL A 338 0.84 -18.14 -14.09
CA VAL A 338 1.36 -16.76 -14.02
C VAL A 338 0.70 -15.98 -12.88
N MET A 339 -0.62 -16.10 -12.69
CA MET A 339 -1.31 -15.51 -11.54
C MET A 339 -0.76 -16.02 -10.21
N TYR A 340 -0.54 -17.33 -10.12
CA TYR A 340 0.07 -17.94 -8.93
C TYR A 340 1.49 -17.44 -8.70
N ALA A 341 2.28 -17.23 -9.76
CA ALA A 341 3.62 -16.66 -9.66
C ALA A 341 3.60 -15.22 -9.12
N GLY A 342 2.61 -14.40 -9.49
CA GLY A 342 2.39 -13.07 -8.91
C GLY A 342 2.20 -13.13 -7.39
N ILE A 343 1.30 -14.00 -6.91
CA ILE A 343 1.11 -14.20 -5.46
C ILE A 343 2.41 -14.63 -4.77
N ILE A 344 3.18 -15.54 -5.37
CA ILE A 344 4.44 -16.04 -4.81
C ILE A 344 5.48 -14.93 -4.67
N VAL A 345 5.60 -14.03 -5.65
CA VAL A 345 6.56 -12.92 -5.63
C VAL A 345 6.23 -11.96 -4.49
N ASP A 346 5.00 -11.49 -4.41
CA ASP A 346 4.59 -10.48 -3.44
C ASP A 346 4.55 -10.99 -2.00
N THR A 347 4.25 -12.27 -1.84
CA THR A 347 4.28 -12.93 -0.53
C THR A 347 5.64 -13.45 -0.13
N ARG A 348 6.66 -13.34 -1.00
CA ARG A 348 7.95 -14.03 -0.81
C ARG A 348 7.76 -15.50 -0.42
N ASN A 349 7.08 -16.22 -1.28
CA ASN A 349 6.77 -17.63 -1.07
C ASN A 349 5.96 -17.88 0.23
N PHE A 350 4.89 -17.09 0.42
CA PHE A 350 3.99 -17.14 1.58
C PHE A 350 4.64 -16.79 2.93
N THR A 351 5.74 -16.04 2.91
CA THR A 351 6.43 -15.62 4.14
C THR A 351 5.91 -14.27 4.66
N LEU A 352 5.56 -13.34 3.74
CA LEU A 352 5.13 -12.00 4.08
C LEU A 352 3.70 -11.73 3.59
N ARG A 353 2.96 -10.87 4.32
CA ARG A 353 1.61 -10.39 3.95
C ARG A 353 0.64 -11.51 3.55
N THR A 354 0.78 -12.68 4.16
CA THR A 354 0.00 -13.86 3.79
C THR A 354 -1.12 -14.08 4.79
N GLY A 355 -2.35 -13.93 4.32
CA GLY A 355 -3.55 -14.19 5.08
C GLY A 355 -4.29 -15.45 4.61
N SER A 356 -5.43 -15.76 5.22
CA SER A 356 -6.26 -16.91 4.81
C SER A 356 -6.76 -16.77 3.37
N ARG A 357 -7.07 -15.53 2.92
CA ARG A 357 -7.50 -15.22 1.55
C ARG A 357 -6.43 -15.56 0.52
N THR A 358 -5.15 -15.30 0.84
CA THR A 358 -4.02 -15.65 -0.01
C THR A 358 -3.95 -17.15 -0.27
N PHE A 359 -4.13 -17.97 0.79
CA PHE A 359 -4.18 -19.42 0.65
C PHE A 359 -5.42 -19.91 -0.11
N ASP A 360 -6.58 -19.28 0.08
CA ASP A 360 -7.80 -19.56 -0.69
C ASP A 360 -7.56 -19.29 -2.19
N ALA A 361 -7.01 -18.13 -2.56
CA ALA A 361 -6.66 -17.77 -3.94
C ALA A 361 -5.61 -18.73 -4.53
N ALA A 362 -4.55 -19.03 -3.78
CA ALA A 362 -3.53 -20.00 -4.19
C ALA A 362 -4.12 -21.39 -4.42
N SER A 363 -5.02 -21.85 -3.54
CA SER A 363 -5.76 -23.13 -3.67
C SER A 363 -6.64 -23.14 -4.93
N TYR A 364 -7.37 -22.05 -5.18
CA TYR A 364 -8.18 -21.88 -6.39
C TYR A 364 -7.34 -22.02 -7.65
N LEU A 365 -6.22 -21.30 -7.74
CA LEU A 365 -5.31 -21.35 -8.90
C LEU A 365 -4.69 -22.76 -9.06
N ARG A 366 -4.33 -23.43 -7.97
CA ARG A 366 -3.85 -24.81 -8.00
C ARG A 366 -4.91 -25.77 -8.53
N ALA A 367 -6.16 -25.62 -8.12
CA ALA A 367 -7.28 -26.42 -8.64
C ALA A 367 -7.53 -26.19 -10.14
N HIS A 368 -7.16 -25.01 -10.67
CA HIS A 368 -7.20 -24.68 -12.09
C HIS A 368 -5.91 -25.01 -12.85
N GLY A 369 -4.99 -25.76 -12.21
CA GLY A 369 -3.81 -26.33 -12.87
C GLY A 369 -2.55 -25.46 -12.80
N ALA A 370 -2.47 -24.46 -11.93
CA ALA A 370 -1.22 -23.73 -11.72
C ALA A 370 -0.06 -24.67 -11.44
N ASP A 371 1.04 -24.50 -12.17
CA ASP A 371 2.22 -25.35 -12.16
C ASP A 371 3.31 -24.75 -11.28
N THR A 372 3.55 -25.35 -10.11
CA THR A 372 4.56 -24.87 -9.16
C THR A 372 5.98 -25.04 -9.67
N ILE A 373 6.26 -26.05 -10.52
CA ILE A 373 7.58 -26.25 -11.11
C ILE A 373 7.86 -25.16 -12.14
N LEU A 374 6.88 -24.85 -12.98
CA LEU A 374 7.00 -23.77 -13.95
C LEU A 374 7.09 -22.40 -13.22
N THR A 375 6.34 -22.20 -12.14
CA THR A 375 6.48 -21.02 -11.28
C THR A 375 7.92 -20.87 -10.78
N GLN A 376 8.51 -21.93 -10.23
CA GLN A 376 9.92 -21.91 -9.81
C GLN A 376 10.87 -21.61 -10.98
N HIS A 377 10.56 -22.05 -12.19
CA HIS A 377 11.35 -21.73 -13.38
C HIS A 377 11.29 -20.22 -13.69
N PHE A 378 10.14 -19.58 -13.56
CA PHE A 378 9.99 -18.13 -13.77
C PHE A 378 10.83 -17.33 -12.75
N LEU A 379 10.91 -17.81 -11.53
CA LEU A 379 11.57 -17.14 -10.41
C LEU A 379 13.06 -17.44 -10.26
N LYS A 380 13.66 -18.20 -11.19
CA LYS A 380 15.11 -18.47 -11.15
C LYS A 380 15.89 -17.18 -11.36
N ASP A 381 16.86 -16.96 -10.52
CA ASP A 381 17.87 -15.94 -10.76
C ASP A 381 18.83 -16.37 -11.88
N ASP A 382 19.36 -15.41 -12.61
CA ASP A 382 20.55 -15.66 -13.41
C ASP A 382 21.80 -15.79 -12.54
N VAL A 383 22.85 -16.42 -13.07
CA VAL A 383 24.06 -16.71 -12.31
C VAL A 383 24.77 -15.43 -11.84
N ASP A 384 24.78 -14.38 -12.66
CA ASP A 384 25.46 -13.13 -12.34
C ASP A 384 24.74 -12.37 -11.21
N THR A 385 23.41 -12.33 -11.26
CA THR A 385 22.59 -11.77 -10.17
C THR A 385 22.82 -12.52 -8.86
N TYR A 386 22.85 -13.86 -8.91
CA TYR A 386 23.13 -14.70 -7.74
C TYR A 386 24.52 -14.43 -7.16
N ILE A 387 25.57 -14.35 -8.03
CA ILE A 387 26.93 -14.05 -7.60
C ILE A 387 27.00 -12.66 -6.97
N ASN A 388 26.44 -11.65 -7.61
CA ASN A 388 26.43 -10.27 -7.13
C ASN A 388 25.76 -10.14 -5.76
N ARG A 389 24.62 -10.82 -5.57
CA ARG A 389 23.92 -10.87 -4.29
C ARG A 389 24.74 -11.58 -3.21
N SER A 390 25.35 -12.72 -3.55
CA SER A 390 26.21 -13.46 -2.63
C SER A 390 27.46 -12.67 -2.21
N GLU A 391 28.03 -11.86 -3.10
CA GLU A 391 29.14 -10.96 -2.78
C GLU A 391 28.72 -9.90 -1.74
N LEU A 392 27.55 -9.30 -1.89
CA LEU A 392 26.99 -8.35 -0.92
C LEU A 392 26.80 -9.02 0.45
N ILE A 393 26.13 -10.16 0.49
CA ILE A 393 25.84 -10.90 1.72
C ILE A 393 27.12 -11.29 2.46
N ARG A 394 28.17 -11.66 1.74
CA ARG A 394 29.45 -12.06 2.34
C ARG A 394 30.14 -10.97 3.16
N THR A 395 29.80 -9.70 2.92
CA THR A 395 30.39 -8.56 3.66
C THR A 395 29.65 -8.25 4.97
N VAL A 396 28.61 -9.02 5.29
CA VAL A 396 27.73 -8.77 6.42
C VAL A 396 28.50 -8.62 7.73
N LYS A 397 28.13 -7.59 8.49
CA LYS A 397 28.52 -7.37 9.88
C LYS A 397 27.24 -7.30 10.71
N ILE A 398 27.16 -8.16 11.71
CA ILE A 398 26.02 -8.21 12.63
C ILE A 398 26.38 -7.33 13.83
N GLN A 399 25.48 -6.40 14.15
CA GLN A 399 25.57 -5.50 15.30
C GLN A 399 24.63 -5.98 16.41
N ASP A 400 24.66 -5.30 17.55
CA ASP A 400 23.75 -5.57 18.66
C ASP A 400 22.28 -5.44 18.23
N GLN A 401 21.36 -6.07 18.96
CA GLN A 401 19.93 -6.09 18.72
C GLN A 401 19.50 -6.68 17.34
N GLY A 402 20.35 -7.51 16.72
CA GLY A 402 20.00 -8.20 15.48
C GLY A 402 20.02 -7.32 14.22
N VAL A 403 20.85 -6.28 14.19
CA VAL A 403 21.03 -5.43 12.99
C VAL A 403 22.15 -5.98 12.13
N ALA A 404 21.84 -6.29 10.86
CA ALA A 404 22.81 -6.72 9.86
C ALA A 404 23.11 -5.59 8.88
N ILE A 405 24.38 -5.24 8.68
CA ILE A 405 24.83 -4.28 7.67
C ILE A 405 25.78 -5.00 6.70
N ALA A 406 25.45 -4.94 5.40
CA ALA A 406 26.31 -5.44 4.33
C ALA A 406 26.58 -4.34 3.30
N HIS A 407 27.65 -4.48 2.53
CA HIS A 407 28.01 -3.47 1.55
C HIS A 407 28.67 -4.07 0.29
N GLY A 408 28.54 -3.33 -0.81
CA GLY A 408 29.26 -3.63 -2.04
C GLY A 408 30.69 -3.08 -2.02
N SER A 409 31.38 -3.22 -3.14
CA SER A 409 32.68 -2.60 -3.41
C SER A 409 32.50 -1.24 -4.09
N ASP A 410 33.37 -0.27 -3.83
CA ASP A 410 33.39 1.04 -4.52
C ASP A 410 33.65 0.93 -6.03
N ASP A 411 34.33 -0.12 -6.46
CA ASP A 411 34.68 -0.36 -7.85
C ASP A 411 33.57 -1.02 -8.66
N LYS A 412 32.49 -1.47 -7.99
CA LYS A 412 31.41 -2.22 -8.62
C LYS A 412 30.04 -1.56 -8.45
N ILE A 413 29.33 -1.50 -9.56
CA ILE A 413 27.93 -1.01 -9.59
C ILE A 413 26.99 -2.18 -9.41
N TYR A 414 25.99 -2.01 -8.55
CA TYR A 414 24.97 -3.01 -8.29
C TYR A 414 23.58 -2.48 -8.69
N HIS A 415 22.82 -3.35 -9.32
CA HIS A 415 21.42 -3.03 -9.64
C HIS A 415 20.58 -2.92 -8.35
N PRO A 416 19.70 -1.91 -8.22
CA PRO A 416 18.90 -1.70 -7.00
C PRO A 416 18.11 -2.91 -6.53
N VAL A 417 17.59 -3.72 -7.47
CA VAL A 417 16.86 -4.97 -7.16
C VAL A 417 17.77 -5.98 -6.48
N THR A 418 19.02 -6.15 -6.94
CA THR A 418 19.98 -7.06 -6.32
C THR A 418 20.33 -6.65 -4.89
N VAL A 419 20.46 -5.33 -4.65
CA VAL A 419 20.71 -4.77 -3.32
C VAL A 419 19.52 -5.02 -2.39
N ALA A 420 18.31 -4.84 -2.89
CA ALA A 420 17.09 -5.12 -2.15
C ALA A 420 16.95 -6.62 -1.82
N GLN A 421 17.21 -7.50 -2.78
CA GLN A 421 17.19 -8.95 -2.58
C GLN A 421 18.25 -9.41 -1.57
N ALA A 422 19.43 -8.80 -1.57
CA ALA A 422 20.47 -9.09 -0.55
C ALA A 422 19.99 -8.70 0.86
N ALA A 423 19.32 -7.55 1.01
CA ALA A 423 18.73 -7.16 2.29
C ALA A 423 17.65 -8.14 2.75
N ASP A 424 16.80 -8.59 1.81
CA ASP A 424 15.77 -9.58 2.09
C ASP A 424 16.34 -10.94 2.53
N GLU A 425 17.42 -11.39 1.91
CA GLU A 425 18.08 -12.66 2.23
C GLU A 425 18.79 -12.59 3.60
N LEU A 426 19.43 -11.47 3.93
CA LEU A 426 20.01 -11.24 5.24
C LEU A 426 18.96 -11.31 6.36
N LEU A 427 17.74 -10.79 6.11
CA LEU A 427 16.65 -10.82 7.08
C LEU A 427 16.14 -12.25 7.36
N SER A 428 16.45 -13.22 6.50
CA SER A 428 16.09 -14.64 6.69
C SER A 428 17.04 -15.38 7.62
N LEU A 429 18.16 -14.76 8.03
CA LEU A 429 19.14 -15.39 8.92
C LEU A 429 18.69 -15.32 10.38
N GLU A 430 18.98 -16.37 11.14
CA GLU A 430 18.66 -16.44 12.57
C GLU A 430 19.28 -15.27 13.36
N GLY A 431 18.47 -14.64 14.19
CA GLY A 431 18.89 -13.53 15.05
C GLY A 431 18.96 -12.16 14.36
N ILE A 432 18.54 -12.05 13.10
CA ILE A 432 18.47 -10.76 12.39
C ILE A 432 17.04 -10.20 12.43
N GLU A 433 16.89 -9.00 12.98
CA GLU A 433 15.65 -8.25 13.10
C GLU A 433 15.53 -7.14 12.05
N ALA A 434 16.67 -6.58 11.63
CA ALA A 434 16.77 -5.60 10.55
C ALA A 434 18.04 -5.78 9.73
N SER A 435 17.95 -5.52 8.42
CA SER A 435 19.06 -5.62 7.48
C SER A 435 19.17 -4.36 6.64
N TYR A 436 20.41 -3.94 6.41
CA TYR A 436 20.76 -2.78 5.58
C TYR A 436 21.86 -3.19 4.60
N VAL A 437 21.65 -2.89 3.31
CA VAL A 437 22.66 -3.16 2.28
C VAL A 437 23.00 -1.88 1.55
N VAL A 438 24.28 -1.51 1.57
CA VAL A 438 24.84 -0.28 1.02
C VAL A 438 25.60 -0.62 -0.26
N ALA A 439 25.27 0.00 -1.39
CA ALA A 439 25.94 -0.26 -2.66
C ALA A 439 25.92 0.93 -3.61
N LYS A 440 26.93 1.00 -4.48
CA LYS A 440 27.04 1.97 -5.53
C LYS A 440 26.07 1.64 -6.68
N ARG A 441 25.39 2.68 -7.22
CA ARG A 441 24.43 2.59 -8.31
C ARG A 441 24.99 3.14 -9.63
N GLU A 442 24.31 2.88 -10.73
CA GLU A 442 24.69 3.35 -12.08
C GLU A 442 24.76 4.89 -12.19
N ASP A 443 23.97 5.60 -11.41
CA ASP A 443 23.92 7.08 -11.38
C ASP A 443 24.99 7.72 -10.46
N ASN A 444 26.01 6.95 -10.04
CA ASN A 444 27.06 7.35 -9.08
C ASN A 444 26.52 7.78 -7.70
N LEU A 445 25.31 7.35 -7.35
CA LEU A 445 24.77 7.49 -6.01
C LEU A 445 25.10 6.25 -5.17
N ILE A 446 25.16 6.43 -3.86
CA ILE A 446 25.16 5.29 -2.93
C ILE A 446 23.72 4.99 -2.53
N GLY A 447 23.23 3.82 -2.91
CA GLY A 447 21.90 3.33 -2.52
C GLY A 447 21.99 2.51 -1.24
N ILE A 448 21.01 2.68 -0.36
CA ILE A 448 20.81 1.84 0.82
C ILE A 448 19.43 1.23 0.74
N SER A 449 19.35 -0.10 0.79
CA SER A 449 18.09 -0.84 0.96
C SER A 449 18.01 -1.35 2.40
N ALA A 450 16.87 -1.11 3.04
CA ALA A 450 16.62 -1.49 4.42
C ALA A 450 15.38 -2.38 4.53
N ARG A 451 15.46 -3.41 5.37
CA ARG A 451 14.39 -4.37 5.64
C ARG A 451 14.30 -4.65 7.14
N SER A 452 13.10 -4.98 7.62
CA SER A 452 12.85 -5.34 9.02
C SER A 452 11.70 -6.34 9.15
N LEU A 453 11.71 -7.11 10.22
CA LEU A 453 10.59 -7.95 10.65
C LEU A 453 9.51 -7.17 11.43
N GLY A 454 9.71 -5.86 11.66
CA GLY A 454 8.73 -4.98 12.31
C GLY A 454 9.14 -4.51 13.72
N SER A 455 10.07 -5.18 14.39
CA SER A 455 10.62 -4.76 15.69
C SER A 455 11.44 -3.47 15.60
N ILE A 456 12.15 -3.29 14.48
CA ILE A 456 12.95 -2.09 14.17
C ILE A 456 12.29 -1.33 13.02
N ASN A 457 12.00 -0.04 13.21
CA ASN A 457 11.38 0.79 12.17
C ASN A 457 12.43 1.34 11.20
N VAL A 458 12.68 0.63 10.09
CA VAL A 458 13.68 1.05 9.09
C VAL A 458 13.27 2.31 8.31
N GLN A 459 11.99 2.70 8.32
CA GLN A 459 11.55 3.95 7.69
C GLN A 459 12.19 5.17 8.36
N LEU A 460 12.17 5.23 9.69
CA LEU A 460 12.75 6.35 10.45
C LEU A 460 14.25 6.50 10.20
N THR A 461 14.98 5.37 10.13
CA THR A 461 16.40 5.38 9.77
C THR A 461 16.63 5.96 8.36
N MET A 462 15.83 5.53 7.38
CA MET A 462 15.99 6.02 6.01
C MET A 462 15.53 7.46 5.84
N GLU A 463 14.50 7.93 6.54
CA GLU A 463 14.06 9.33 6.55
C GLU A 463 15.15 10.25 7.14
N ALA A 464 15.85 9.82 8.18
CA ALA A 464 16.99 10.57 8.74
C ALA A 464 18.14 10.76 7.72
N LEU A 465 18.23 9.87 6.73
CA LEU A 465 19.20 9.93 5.62
C LEU A 465 18.61 10.54 4.33
N GLY A 466 17.44 11.20 4.41
CA GLY A 466 16.80 11.85 3.27
C GLY A 466 16.07 10.91 2.32
N GLY A 467 15.83 9.68 2.75
CA GLY A 467 15.07 8.66 2.03
C GLY A 467 13.64 8.51 2.55
N GLY A 468 13.08 7.30 2.43
CA GLY A 468 11.73 7.00 2.92
C GLY A 468 11.35 5.55 2.70
N GLY A 469 10.09 5.23 3.02
CA GLY A 469 9.56 3.88 2.84
C GLY A 469 8.45 3.57 3.84
N HIS A 470 8.46 2.36 4.35
CA HIS A 470 7.54 1.85 5.36
C HIS A 470 8.30 1.23 6.53
N LEU A 471 7.57 0.90 7.60
CA LEU A 471 8.10 0.28 8.82
C LEU A 471 9.10 -0.85 8.53
N THR A 472 8.75 -1.74 7.58
CA THR A 472 9.51 -2.97 7.28
C THR A 472 10.37 -2.87 6.02
N ASN A 473 10.12 -1.90 5.14
CA ASN A 473 10.81 -1.75 3.84
C ASN A 473 11.06 -0.27 3.57
N ALA A 474 12.32 0.13 3.51
CA ALA A 474 12.68 1.51 3.24
C ALA A 474 13.97 1.60 2.42
N ALA A 475 14.24 2.75 1.82
CA ALA A 475 15.45 2.97 1.05
C ALA A 475 15.85 4.45 1.06
N THR A 476 17.14 4.70 0.80
CA THR A 476 17.66 6.05 0.58
C THR A 476 18.74 6.06 -0.51
N GLN A 477 19.09 7.25 -0.95
CA GLN A 477 20.15 7.50 -1.94
C GLN A 477 20.98 8.70 -1.49
N ILE A 478 22.27 8.46 -1.27
CA ILE A 478 23.20 9.48 -0.79
C ILE A 478 24.08 9.95 -1.95
N LYS A 479 24.13 11.28 -2.16
CA LYS A 479 24.95 11.91 -3.20
C LYS A 479 26.33 12.26 -2.66
N GLY A 480 27.37 11.98 -3.46
CA GLY A 480 28.73 12.46 -3.19
C GLY A 480 29.42 11.79 -1.99
N ALA A 481 28.91 10.67 -1.50
CA ALA A 481 29.53 9.87 -0.44
C ALA A 481 30.25 8.65 -1.03
N THR A 482 31.24 8.16 -0.33
CA THR A 482 31.82 6.81 -0.50
C THR A 482 30.97 5.78 0.24
N ILE A 483 31.18 4.49 -0.01
CA ILE A 483 30.48 3.41 0.72
C ILE A 483 30.78 3.51 2.22
N ASP A 484 32.02 3.76 2.61
CA ASP A 484 32.41 3.87 4.03
C ASP A 484 31.72 5.05 4.72
N GLU A 485 31.70 6.23 4.09
CA GLU A 485 30.99 7.40 4.61
C GLU A 485 29.46 7.15 4.74
N ALA A 486 28.87 6.44 3.78
CA ALA A 486 27.46 6.08 3.84
C ALA A 486 27.17 5.09 4.97
N ILE A 487 28.07 4.14 5.25
CA ILE A 487 27.96 3.22 6.37
C ILE A 487 28.07 3.96 7.71
N GLU A 488 28.98 4.92 7.85
CA GLU A 488 29.10 5.73 9.07
C GLU A 488 27.83 6.55 9.33
N GLN A 489 27.27 7.20 8.31
CA GLN A 489 26.01 7.92 8.42
C GLN A 489 24.84 6.99 8.80
N LEU A 490 24.78 5.79 8.20
CA LEU A 490 23.79 4.77 8.51
C LEU A 490 23.88 4.32 9.96
N GLN A 491 25.09 4.01 10.45
CA GLN A 491 25.33 3.58 11.84
C GLN A 491 24.91 4.65 12.84
N GLN A 492 25.20 5.92 12.55
CA GLN A 492 24.78 7.04 13.37
C GLN A 492 23.22 7.13 13.42
N ALA A 493 22.56 7.05 12.27
CA ALA A 493 21.10 7.10 12.20
C ALA A 493 20.42 5.95 12.94
N ILE A 494 21.00 4.72 12.86
CA ILE A 494 20.52 3.56 13.61
C ILE A 494 20.67 3.78 15.12
N THR A 495 21.83 4.26 15.57
CA THR A 495 22.10 4.51 16.99
C THR A 495 21.17 5.57 17.58
N GLU A 496 20.94 6.68 16.84
CA GLU A 496 20.03 7.73 17.26
C GLU A 496 18.56 7.26 17.35
N GLN A 497 18.15 6.39 16.44
CA GLN A 497 16.81 5.81 16.48
C GLN A 497 16.63 4.86 17.66
N MET A 498 17.62 4.00 17.92
CA MET A 498 17.57 3.01 19.01
C MET A 498 17.54 3.70 20.38
N SER A 499 18.35 4.74 20.57
CA SER A 499 18.33 5.50 21.82
C SER A 499 16.98 6.19 22.10
N ARG A 500 16.29 6.68 21.08
CA ARG A 500 14.94 7.26 21.21
C ARG A 500 13.85 6.24 21.54
N SER A 501 14.04 4.97 21.16
CA SER A 501 13.09 3.89 21.44
C SER A 501 13.27 3.29 22.85
N GLU A 502 14.41 3.49 23.52
CA GLU A 502 14.65 3.09 24.91
C GLU A 502 14.11 4.13 25.91
N ASP A 503 13.95 5.39 25.48
CA ASP A 503 13.44 6.51 26.31
C ASP A 503 11.91 6.69 26.19
N ALA A 504 11.20 5.92 25.35
CA ALA A 504 9.76 6.00 25.10
C ALA A 504 9.00 4.78 25.62
#